data_64764b9f55c762258bd72790d71ef643
#
_entry.id   64764b9f55c762258bd72790d71ef643
#
_cell.length_a   1.000
_cell.length_b   1.000
_cell.length_c   1.000
_cell.angle_alpha   90.00
_cell.angle_beta   90.00
_cell.angle_gamma   90.00
#
_symmetry.space_group_name_H-M   'P 1'
#
loop_
_entity.id
_entity.type
_entity.pdbx_description
1 polymer ?
#
loop_
_entity_poly.entity_id
_entity_poly.type
_entity_poly.pdbx_seq_one_letter_code
_entity_poly.pdbx_strand_id
1 'polypeptide(L)'
;MKRFCFALFLPAVLTCFSHRAAAQPASNSVAPPTATAPVPTSEEKNQAGYEKHTREVLNDLKLEDAARIAKVHDIMVAQFADWKAWHAKNDAQLKELWAEYGKARNTKNQTNIDNAMSPIDAVYATFKPQHDAFKAKLAAVLNPEQIETVENTLTAGQLPRTYNAYGEIFHGLTEGQKAFILKKLKTARAEAIDAGTKDEKAAFFKKYKDQIEAYLTAQGYDVKQSYKDFVAKQKAKKAATQPDVKPAAGDKE
;
A
#
# COMPACT_ATOMS: atom_id res chain seq x y z
N MET A 1 -55.83 28.14 -0.64
CA MET A 1 -57.22 27.63 -0.84
C MET A 1 -57.12 26.17 -1.33
N LYS A 2 -57.93 25.38 -0.75
CA LYS A 2 -58.43 23.99 -0.98
C LYS A 2 -57.64 22.88 -0.26
N ARG A 3 -58.18 22.63 0.93
CA ARG A 3 -58.12 21.37 1.70
C ARG A 3 -58.98 20.31 1.00
N PHE A 4 -58.59 19.03 1.08
CA PHE A 4 -59.53 17.91 1.08
C PHE A 4 -59.03 16.83 2.03
N CYS A 5 -59.83 16.62 3.09
CA CYS A 5 -59.86 15.47 4.00
C CYS A 5 -60.84 14.43 3.41
N PHE A 6 -60.58 13.14 3.61
CA PHE A 6 -61.58 12.08 3.75
C PHE A 6 -60.87 10.89 4.39
N ALA A 7 -61.06 10.52 5.59
CA ALA A 7 -62.10 9.87 6.40
C ALA A 7 -62.26 8.36 6.11
N LEU A 8 -61.80 7.61 7.12
CA LEU A 8 -62.29 6.35 7.74
C LEU A 8 -63.20 5.39 6.94
N PHE A 9 -62.86 4.09 7.02
CA PHE A 9 -63.85 3.02 7.34
C PHE A 9 -63.12 1.76 7.88
N LEU A 10 -63.39 1.40 9.13
CA LEU A 10 -63.33 0.04 9.69
C LEU A 10 -64.66 -0.67 9.43
N PRO A 11 -64.71 -2.00 9.35
CA PRO A 11 -65.45 -2.73 10.36
C PRO A 11 -64.74 -3.92 10.96
N ALA A 12 -64.93 -4.07 12.25
CA ALA A 12 -64.67 -5.24 13.05
C ALA A 12 -65.70 -6.33 12.79
N VAL A 13 -65.28 -7.57 12.63
CA VAL A 13 -66.14 -8.74 12.80
C VAL A 13 -65.50 -9.69 13.80
N LEU A 14 -66.22 -9.81 14.90
CA LEU A 14 -65.98 -10.74 16.01
C LEU A 14 -66.76 -12.03 15.74
N THR A 15 -66.12 -13.18 15.72
CA THR A 15 -66.80 -14.48 15.91
C THR A 15 -65.94 -15.42 16.75
N CYS A 16 -66.61 -15.92 17.76
CA CYS A 16 -66.12 -16.82 18.82
C CYS A 16 -66.15 -18.30 18.42
N PHE A 17 -65.37 -19.06 19.18
CA PHE A 17 -65.50 -20.49 19.57
C PHE A 17 -65.11 -21.58 18.58
N SER A 18 -64.13 -22.39 18.91
CA SER A 18 -64.30 -23.62 19.70
C SER A 18 -62.98 -24.31 20.02
N HIS A 19 -62.77 -24.67 21.29
CA HIS A 19 -61.70 -25.55 21.73
C HIS A 19 -61.88 -26.97 21.22
N ARG A 20 -60.84 -27.53 20.61
CA ARG A 20 -60.70 -28.98 20.50
C ARG A 20 -59.25 -29.34 20.67
N ALA A 21 -58.93 -29.93 21.81
CA ALA A 21 -57.63 -30.54 22.07
C ALA A 21 -57.42 -31.72 21.13
N ALA A 22 -56.34 -31.69 20.38
CA ALA A 22 -55.80 -32.84 19.67
C ALA A 22 -54.28 -32.87 19.78
N ALA A 23 -53.77 -34.04 20.02
CA ALA A 23 -52.40 -34.41 20.35
C ALA A 23 -51.35 -33.81 19.36
N GLN A 24 -50.26 -33.32 19.94
CA GLN A 24 -49.04 -32.94 19.20
C GLN A 24 -48.34 -34.16 18.61
N PRO A 25 -48.01 -34.19 17.33
CA PRO A 25 -46.88 -34.97 16.85
C PRO A 25 -45.59 -34.15 17.07
N ALA A 26 -44.54 -34.80 17.52
CA ALA A 26 -43.20 -34.23 17.67
C ALA A 26 -42.73 -33.58 16.35
N SER A 27 -42.67 -32.26 16.33
CA SER A 27 -42.14 -31.51 15.22
C SER A 27 -40.62 -31.48 15.34
N ASN A 28 -39.93 -32.25 14.49
CA ASN A 28 -38.51 -32.06 14.25
C ASN A 28 -38.34 -30.65 13.66
N SER A 29 -37.98 -29.70 14.52
CA SER A 29 -37.53 -28.36 14.11
C SER A 29 -36.18 -28.50 13.40
N VAL A 30 -36.24 -28.67 12.08
CA VAL A 30 -35.08 -28.40 11.21
C VAL A 30 -34.88 -26.90 11.27
N ALA A 31 -33.77 -26.45 11.89
CA ALA A 31 -33.36 -25.07 11.88
C ALA A 31 -33.23 -24.62 10.41
N PRO A 32 -33.72 -23.41 10.06
CA PRO A 32 -33.54 -22.89 8.69
C PRO A 32 -32.06 -22.83 8.37
N PRO A 33 -31.63 -23.15 7.13
CA PRO A 33 -30.23 -23.07 6.74
C PRO A 33 -29.74 -21.65 7.00
N THR A 34 -28.70 -21.53 7.80
CA THR A 34 -28.01 -20.25 8.03
C THR A 34 -27.59 -19.74 6.65
N ALA A 35 -28.20 -18.65 6.20
CA ALA A 35 -27.85 -18.02 4.94
C ALA A 35 -26.38 -17.65 5.00
N THR A 36 -25.53 -18.40 4.31
CA THR A 36 -24.13 -18.08 4.14
C THR A 36 -24.07 -16.73 3.40
N ALA A 37 -23.43 -15.73 4.00
CA ALA A 37 -23.27 -14.43 3.36
C ALA A 37 -22.66 -14.62 1.96
N PRO A 38 -23.12 -13.92 0.94
CA PRO A 38 -22.61 -14.06 -0.41
C PRO A 38 -21.11 -13.78 -0.44
N VAL A 39 -20.35 -14.63 -1.13
CA VAL A 39 -18.91 -14.42 -1.31
C VAL A 39 -18.74 -13.16 -2.15
N PRO A 40 -17.96 -12.16 -1.67
CA PRO A 40 -17.81 -10.90 -2.39
C PRO A 40 -17.19 -11.12 -3.77
N THR A 41 -17.70 -10.42 -4.75
CA THR A 41 -17.22 -10.41 -6.14
C THR A 41 -15.79 -9.86 -6.21
N SER A 42 -15.10 -10.05 -7.34
CA SER A 42 -13.78 -9.47 -7.55
C SER A 42 -13.82 -7.93 -7.53
N GLU A 43 -14.93 -7.32 -7.99
CA GLU A 43 -15.10 -5.87 -7.97
C GLU A 43 -15.27 -5.35 -6.55
N GLU A 44 -16.09 -5.98 -5.73
CA GLU A 44 -16.25 -5.62 -4.31
C GLU A 44 -14.95 -5.76 -3.52
N LYS A 45 -14.14 -6.79 -3.80
CA LYS A 45 -12.81 -6.95 -3.20
C LYS A 45 -11.85 -5.83 -3.61
N ASN A 46 -11.90 -5.40 -4.87
CA ASN A 46 -11.08 -4.30 -5.37
C ASN A 46 -11.49 -2.98 -4.72
N GLN A 47 -12.79 -2.69 -4.71
CA GLN A 47 -13.32 -1.48 -4.05
C GLN A 47 -12.93 -1.44 -2.57
N ALA A 48 -13.05 -2.55 -1.86
CA ALA A 48 -12.62 -2.65 -0.47
C ALA A 48 -11.10 -2.40 -0.30
N GLY A 49 -10.30 -2.83 -1.27
CA GLY A 49 -8.86 -2.55 -1.32
C GLY A 49 -8.56 -1.07 -1.51
N TYR A 50 -9.24 -0.40 -2.44
CA TYR A 50 -9.10 1.04 -2.68
C TYR A 50 -9.47 1.86 -1.45
N GLU A 51 -10.61 1.53 -0.82
CA GLU A 51 -11.08 2.16 0.40
C GLU A 51 -10.11 1.99 1.57
N LYS A 52 -9.49 0.82 1.69
CA LYS A 52 -8.47 0.57 2.71
C LYS A 52 -7.25 1.47 2.51
N HIS A 53 -6.68 1.49 1.31
CA HIS A 53 -5.50 2.31 1.03
C HIS A 53 -5.79 3.80 1.08
N THR A 54 -6.99 4.22 0.66
CA THR A 54 -7.44 5.60 0.81
C THR A 54 -7.51 6.01 2.27
N ARG A 55 -8.05 5.16 3.16
CA ARG A 55 -8.06 5.42 4.61
C ARG A 55 -6.65 5.51 5.20
N GLU A 56 -5.73 4.67 4.79
CA GLU A 56 -4.33 4.75 5.22
C GLU A 56 -3.75 6.14 4.88
N VAL A 57 -3.94 6.62 3.66
CA VAL A 57 -3.51 7.95 3.22
C VAL A 57 -4.19 9.07 4.04
N LEU A 58 -5.49 9.01 4.21
CA LEU A 58 -6.24 10.04 4.97
C LEU A 58 -5.83 10.08 6.44
N ASN A 59 -5.56 8.93 7.06
CA ASN A 59 -5.07 8.85 8.44
C ASN A 59 -3.67 9.50 8.59
N ASP A 60 -2.79 9.29 7.61
CA ASP A 60 -1.45 9.88 7.63
C ASP A 60 -1.47 11.39 7.37
N LEU A 61 -2.41 11.87 6.55
CA LEU A 61 -2.59 13.29 6.23
C LEU A 61 -3.12 14.12 7.41
N LYS A 62 -3.89 13.52 8.32
CA LYS A 62 -4.48 14.18 9.50
C LYS A 62 -5.24 15.46 9.16
N LEU A 63 -6.02 15.42 8.08
CA LEU A 63 -6.86 16.55 7.67
C LEU A 63 -8.05 16.70 8.64
N GLU A 64 -8.41 17.93 8.98
CA GLU A 64 -9.57 18.24 9.85
C GLU A 64 -10.79 18.68 9.03
N ASP A 65 -10.58 19.27 7.86
CA ASP A 65 -11.65 19.78 6.98
C ASP A 65 -12.34 18.62 6.24
N ALA A 66 -13.60 18.39 6.55
CA ALA A 66 -14.40 17.31 5.97
C ALA A 66 -14.55 17.43 4.45
N ALA A 67 -14.63 18.63 3.89
CA ALA A 67 -14.74 18.83 2.44
C ALA A 67 -13.42 18.48 1.72
N ARG A 68 -12.27 18.80 2.35
CA ARG A 68 -10.95 18.39 1.84
C ARG A 68 -10.75 16.89 1.93
N ILE A 69 -11.17 16.29 3.06
CA ILE A 69 -11.12 14.82 3.25
C ILE A 69 -11.89 14.13 2.12
N ALA A 70 -13.13 14.56 1.84
CA ALA A 70 -13.95 14.01 0.77
C ALA A 70 -13.28 14.16 -0.61
N LYS A 71 -12.73 15.33 -0.92
CA LYS A 71 -12.02 15.56 -2.20
C LYS A 71 -10.80 14.66 -2.36
N VAL A 72 -9.98 14.52 -1.31
CA VAL A 72 -8.81 13.62 -1.34
C VAL A 72 -9.25 12.17 -1.50
N HIS A 73 -10.29 11.75 -0.78
CA HIS A 73 -10.90 10.43 -0.93
C HIS A 73 -11.26 10.14 -2.38
N ASP A 74 -12.03 11.02 -3.02
CA ASP A 74 -12.48 10.82 -4.40
C ASP A 74 -11.32 10.79 -5.40
N ILE A 75 -10.30 11.64 -5.21
CA ILE A 75 -9.08 11.63 -6.02
C ILE A 75 -8.35 10.28 -5.89
N MET A 76 -8.22 9.75 -4.67
CA MET A 76 -7.52 8.50 -4.41
C MET A 76 -8.26 7.30 -5.01
N VAL A 77 -9.59 7.22 -4.82
CA VAL A 77 -10.40 6.13 -5.37
C VAL A 77 -10.36 6.13 -6.90
N ALA A 78 -10.47 7.31 -7.53
CA ALA A 78 -10.36 7.44 -8.98
C ALA A 78 -8.97 7.01 -9.48
N GLN A 79 -7.89 7.39 -8.80
CA GLN A 79 -6.53 6.98 -9.16
C GLN A 79 -6.35 5.46 -9.08
N PHE A 80 -6.88 4.81 -8.05
CA PHE A 80 -6.80 3.35 -7.94
C PHE A 80 -7.57 2.64 -9.05
N ALA A 81 -8.72 3.19 -9.47
CA ALA A 81 -9.48 2.66 -10.60
C ALA A 81 -8.70 2.78 -11.92
N ASP A 82 -8.13 3.95 -12.20
CA ASP A 82 -7.30 4.21 -13.39
C ASP A 82 -6.07 3.30 -13.40
N TRP A 83 -5.36 3.22 -12.27
CA TRP A 83 -4.20 2.36 -12.08
C TRP A 83 -4.52 0.88 -12.35
N LYS A 84 -5.62 0.38 -11.79
CA LYS A 84 -6.04 -0.99 -12.02
C LYS A 84 -6.42 -1.26 -13.47
N ALA A 85 -7.15 -0.33 -14.11
CA ALA A 85 -7.53 -0.47 -15.52
C ALA A 85 -6.29 -0.51 -16.42
N TRP A 86 -5.25 0.25 -16.10
CA TRP A 86 -3.98 0.23 -16.81
C TRP A 86 -3.23 -1.09 -16.55
N HIS A 87 -3.12 -1.55 -15.30
CA HIS A 87 -2.48 -2.82 -14.93
C HIS A 87 -3.16 -4.01 -15.62
N ALA A 88 -4.48 -4.06 -15.67
CA ALA A 88 -5.21 -5.13 -16.35
C ALA A 88 -4.83 -5.28 -17.84
N LYS A 89 -4.38 -4.21 -18.49
CA LYS A 89 -3.93 -4.22 -19.89
C LYS A 89 -2.46 -4.58 -20.04
N ASN A 90 -1.63 -4.32 -19.03
CA ASN A 90 -0.17 -4.38 -19.14
C ASN A 90 0.46 -5.50 -18.29
N ASP A 91 -0.26 -6.09 -17.33
CA ASP A 91 0.31 -7.06 -16.37
C ASP A 91 0.90 -8.30 -17.03
N ALA A 92 0.31 -8.78 -18.14
CA ALA A 92 0.86 -9.92 -18.86
C ALA A 92 2.27 -9.62 -19.40
N GLN A 93 2.44 -8.47 -20.06
CA GLN A 93 3.72 -8.00 -20.57
C GLN A 93 4.70 -7.70 -19.42
N LEU A 94 4.23 -6.98 -18.39
CA LEU A 94 5.06 -6.65 -17.22
C LEU A 94 5.60 -7.90 -16.52
N LYS A 95 4.79 -8.94 -16.38
CA LYS A 95 5.21 -10.21 -15.77
C LYS A 95 6.40 -10.84 -16.51
N GLU A 96 6.38 -10.84 -17.83
CA GLU A 96 7.48 -11.36 -18.64
C GLU A 96 8.72 -10.48 -18.49
N LEU A 97 8.58 -9.17 -18.57
CA LEU A 97 9.68 -8.23 -18.42
C LEU A 97 10.33 -8.30 -17.03
N TRP A 98 9.52 -8.40 -15.97
CA TRP A 98 10.03 -8.57 -14.61
C TRP A 98 10.75 -9.92 -14.41
N ALA A 99 10.31 -10.98 -15.10
CA ALA A 99 11.04 -12.26 -15.07
C ALA A 99 12.42 -12.13 -15.74
N GLU A 100 12.52 -11.45 -16.88
CA GLU A 100 13.81 -11.18 -17.55
C GLU A 100 14.72 -10.28 -16.69
N TYR A 101 14.16 -9.24 -16.05
CA TYR A 101 14.91 -8.43 -15.09
C TYR A 101 15.45 -9.28 -13.92
N GLY A 102 14.65 -10.20 -13.39
CA GLY A 102 15.12 -11.15 -12.36
C GLY A 102 16.29 -12.00 -12.81
N LYS A 103 16.26 -12.51 -14.05
CA LYS A 103 17.40 -13.26 -14.66
C LYS A 103 18.63 -12.36 -14.80
N ALA A 104 18.45 -11.14 -15.33
CA ALA A 104 19.54 -10.18 -15.50
C ALA A 104 20.22 -9.84 -14.17
N ARG A 105 19.46 -9.69 -13.10
CA ARG A 105 20.02 -9.45 -11.76
C ARG A 105 20.92 -10.57 -11.25
N ASN A 106 20.60 -11.81 -11.58
CA ASN A 106 21.42 -12.96 -11.18
C ASN A 106 22.81 -12.95 -11.85
N THR A 107 22.97 -12.28 -12.98
CA THR A 107 24.28 -12.12 -13.66
C THR A 107 25.23 -11.19 -12.91
N LYS A 108 24.73 -10.33 -12.01
CA LYS A 108 25.47 -9.26 -11.34
C LYS A 108 26.18 -8.30 -12.31
N ASN A 109 25.74 -8.27 -13.58
CA ASN A 109 26.24 -7.37 -14.60
C ASN A 109 25.29 -6.18 -14.72
N GLN A 110 25.79 -4.96 -14.43
CA GLN A 110 24.97 -3.75 -14.39
C GLN A 110 24.35 -3.43 -15.75
N THR A 111 25.12 -3.60 -16.83
CA THR A 111 24.61 -3.37 -18.21
C THR A 111 23.42 -4.29 -18.53
N ASN A 112 23.49 -5.57 -18.15
CA ASN A 112 22.38 -6.51 -18.34
C ASN A 112 21.15 -6.09 -17.52
N ILE A 113 21.37 -5.63 -16.28
CA ILE A 113 20.31 -5.17 -15.39
C ILE A 113 19.62 -3.93 -15.96
N ASP A 114 20.40 -2.95 -16.44
CA ASP A 114 19.88 -1.72 -17.04
C ASP A 114 19.12 -1.99 -18.34
N ASN A 115 19.64 -2.87 -19.19
CA ASN A 115 18.98 -3.28 -20.43
C ASN A 115 17.65 -3.99 -20.16
N ALA A 116 17.55 -4.81 -19.12
CA ALA A 116 16.31 -5.48 -18.73
C ALA A 116 15.31 -4.53 -18.05
N MET A 117 15.78 -3.47 -17.39
CA MET A 117 14.91 -2.46 -16.77
C MET A 117 14.30 -1.51 -17.81
N SER A 118 15.03 -1.18 -18.87
CA SER A 118 14.60 -0.20 -19.89
C SER A 118 13.21 -0.49 -20.50
N PRO A 119 12.88 -1.72 -20.94
CA PRO A 119 11.53 -2.00 -21.42
C PRO A 119 10.45 -1.91 -20.35
N ILE A 120 10.77 -2.20 -19.09
CA ILE A 120 9.86 -2.00 -17.95
C ILE A 120 9.56 -0.50 -17.79
N ASP A 121 10.59 0.34 -17.77
CA ASP A 121 10.46 1.80 -17.71
C ASP A 121 9.58 2.32 -18.86
N ALA A 122 9.74 1.78 -20.08
CA ALA A 122 8.96 2.17 -21.24
C ALA A 122 7.46 1.82 -21.09
N VAL A 123 7.13 0.67 -20.50
CA VAL A 123 5.73 0.30 -20.22
C VAL A 123 5.14 1.26 -19.19
N TYR A 124 5.82 1.49 -18.06
CA TYR A 124 5.33 2.41 -17.01
C TYR A 124 5.22 3.86 -17.50
N ALA A 125 6.07 4.29 -18.45
CA ALA A 125 5.96 5.61 -19.05
C ALA A 125 4.61 5.85 -19.77
N THR A 126 3.90 4.79 -20.16
CA THR A 126 2.55 4.90 -20.74
C THR A 126 1.48 5.32 -19.74
N PHE A 127 1.75 5.13 -18.43
CA PHE A 127 0.85 5.58 -17.33
C PHE A 127 1.14 7.01 -16.87
N LYS A 128 2.24 7.60 -17.31
CA LYS A 128 2.65 8.93 -16.87
C LYS A 128 1.59 10.02 -17.01
N PRO A 129 0.76 10.10 -18.06
CA PRO A 129 -0.30 11.10 -18.14
C PRO A 129 -1.31 11.01 -17.00
N GLN A 130 -1.72 9.80 -16.60
CA GLN A 130 -2.63 9.55 -15.48
C GLN A 130 -1.96 9.92 -14.15
N HIS A 131 -0.69 9.53 -13.98
CA HIS A 131 0.11 9.91 -12.82
C HIS A 131 0.21 11.44 -12.67
N ASP A 132 0.54 12.16 -13.75
CA ASP A 132 0.67 13.61 -13.72
C ASP A 132 -0.69 14.28 -13.41
N ALA A 133 -1.79 13.77 -13.98
CA ALA A 133 -3.15 14.24 -13.68
C ALA A 133 -3.53 14.01 -12.22
N PHE A 134 -3.19 12.86 -11.65
CA PHE A 134 -3.38 12.57 -10.23
C PHE A 134 -2.63 13.57 -9.34
N LYS A 135 -1.35 13.82 -9.62
CA LYS A 135 -0.56 14.81 -8.87
C LYS A 135 -1.13 16.21 -8.97
N ALA A 136 -1.60 16.61 -10.15
CA ALA A 136 -2.24 17.91 -10.35
C ALA A 136 -3.54 18.04 -9.54
N LYS A 137 -4.37 16.99 -9.49
CA LYS A 137 -5.58 16.96 -8.65
C LYS A 137 -5.24 17.08 -7.16
N LEU A 138 -4.21 16.36 -6.69
CA LEU A 138 -3.75 16.48 -5.29
C LEU A 138 -3.25 17.90 -4.99
N ALA A 139 -2.45 18.50 -5.88
CA ALA A 139 -1.90 19.85 -5.70
C ALA A 139 -2.98 20.96 -5.64
N ALA A 140 -4.19 20.69 -6.17
CA ALA A 140 -5.31 21.61 -6.05
C ALA A 140 -5.95 21.62 -4.64
N VAL A 141 -5.66 20.61 -3.79
CA VAL A 141 -6.30 20.43 -2.46
C VAL A 141 -5.32 20.24 -1.32
N LEU A 142 -4.06 19.89 -1.61
CA LEU A 142 -3.01 19.61 -0.64
C LEU A 142 -1.79 20.50 -0.87
N ASN A 143 -1.07 20.80 0.19
CA ASN A 143 0.24 21.46 0.12
C ASN A 143 1.35 20.45 -0.25
N PRO A 144 2.59 20.91 -0.58
CA PRO A 144 3.68 20.02 -0.98
C PRO A 144 4.03 18.94 0.04
N GLU A 145 4.03 19.25 1.35
CA GLU A 145 4.35 18.30 2.43
C GLU A 145 3.26 17.21 2.53
N GLN A 146 2.01 17.60 2.35
CA GLN A 146 0.88 16.67 2.34
C GLN A 146 0.94 15.74 1.11
N ILE A 147 1.34 16.25 -0.05
CA ILE A 147 1.57 15.42 -1.25
C ILE A 147 2.72 14.43 -1.00
N GLU A 148 3.81 14.87 -0.39
CA GLU A 148 4.90 13.95 0.01
C GLU A 148 4.41 12.86 0.98
N THR A 149 3.49 13.18 1.89
CA THR A 149 2.86 12.21 2.79
C THR A 149 2.08 11.16 1.99
N VAL A 150 1.23 11.57 1.04
CA VAL A 150 0.52 10.65 0.14
C VAL A 150 1.48 9.72 -0.59
N GLU A 151 2.50 10.28 -1.25
CA GLU A 151 3.50 9.52 -2.00
C GLU A 151 4.28 8.53 -1.10
N ASN A 152 4.60 8.93 0.13
CA ASN A 152 5.26 8.07 1.10
C ASN A 152 4.37 6.92 1.57
N THR A 153 3.09 7.18 1.86
CA THR A 153 2.12 6.15 2.24
C THR A 153 1.96 5.12 1.13
N LEU A 154 1.77 5.57 -0.13
CA LEU A 154 1.61 4.70 -1.30
C LEU A 154 2.86 3.85 -1.60
N THR A 155 4.04 4.26 -1.12
CA THR A 155 5.29 3.52 -1.24
C THR A 155 5.78 2.93 0.09
N ALA A 156 4.87 2.78 1.06
CA ALA A 156 5.11 2.21 2.39
C ALA A 156 6.28 2.87 3.14
N GLY A 157 6.49 4.18 2.99
CA GLY A 157 7.54 4.94 3.65
C GLY A 157 8.97 4.54 3.24
N GLN A 158 9.14 3.98 2.05
CA GLN A 158 10.45 3.45 1.64
C GLN A 158 11.49 4.55 1.45
N LEU A 159 11.10 5.76 0.98
CA LEU A 159 12.00 6.89 0.85
C LEU A 159 12.60 7.30 2.20
N PRO A 160 11.80 7.73 3.21
CA PRO A 160 12.37 8.21 4.47
C PRO A 160 13.18 7.13 5.20
N ARG A 161 12.72 5.86 5.17
CA ARG A 161 13.51 4.76 5.77
C ARG A 161 14.86 4.57 5.09
N THR A 162 14.90 4.61 3.77
CA THR A 162 16.15 4.43 3.02
C THR A 162 17.07 5.62 3.22
N TYR A 163 16.55 6.85 3.19
CA TYR A 163 17.33 8.06 3.42
C TYR A 163 17.98 8.07 4.81
N ASN A 164 17.21 7.75 5.85
CA ASN A 164 17.71 7.67 7.21
C ASN A 164 18.76 6.55 7.35
N ALA A 165 18.52 5.39 6.73
CA ALA A 165 19.49 4.30 6.73
C ALA A 165 20.83 4.70 6.09
N TYR A 166 20.81 5.45 4.99
CA TYR A 166 22.04 5.96 4.38
C TYR A 166 22.82 6.90 5.33
N GLY A 167 22.12 7.75 6.08
CA GLY A 167 22.76 8.58 7.12
C GLY A 167 23.40 7.79 8.26
N GLU A 168 22.86 6.60 8.58
CA GLU A 168 23.43 5.69 9.59
C GLU A 168 24.56 4.81 9.04
N ILE A 169 24.50 4.44 7.75
CA ILE A 169 25.49 3.58 7.08
C ILE A 169 26.74 4.39 6.70
N PHE A 170 26.55 5.57 6.11
CA PHE A 170 27.64 6.39 5.58
C PHE A 170 27.87 7.61 6.48
N HIS A 171 28.88 7.51 7.34
CA HIS A 171 29.21 8.62 8.22
C HIS A 171 29.89 9.77 7.46
N GLY A 172 29.62 11.00 7.88
CA GLY A 172 30.27 12.19 7.32
C GLY A 172 29.76 12.61 5.93
N LEU A 173 28.55 12.20 5.54
CA LEU A 173 27.95 12.68 4.30
C LEU A 173 27.85 14.21 4.28
N THR A 174 28.41 14.84 3.25
CA THR A 174 28.25 16.28 3.00
C THR A 174 26.82 16.63 2.62
N GLU A 175 26.43 17.90 2.72
CA GLU A 175 25.09 18.35 2.31
C GLU A 175 24.84 18.10 0.81
N GLY A 176 25.85 18.22 -0.04
CA GLY A 176 25.73 17.90 -1.47
C GLY A 176 25.45 16.41 -1.71
N GLN A 177 26.10 15.51 -0.95
CA GLN A 177 25.86 14.07 -1.03
C GLN A 177 24.47 13.70 -0.52
N LYS A 178 24.03 14.28 0.59
CA LYS A 178 22.68 14.11 1.13
C LYS A 178 21.62 14.58 0.14
N ALA A 179 21.82 15.73 -0.51
CA ALA A 179 20.92 16.26 -1.53
C ALA A 179 20.85 15.33 -2.75
N PHE A 180 21.99 14.78 -3.21
CA PHE A 180 22.02 13.80 -4.29
C PHE A 180 21.23 12.54 -3.94
N ILE A 181 21.47 11.97 -2.75
CA ILE A 181 20.76 10.79 -2.26
C ILE A 181 19.25 11.06 -2.23
N LEU A 182 18.83 12.17 -1.63
CA LEU A 182 17.41 12.54 -1.53
C LEU A 182 16.78 12.71 -2.92
N LYS A 183 17.47 13.38 -3.85
CA LYS A 183 17.00 13.54 -5.23
C LYS A 183 16.77 12.19 -5.91
N LYS A 184 17.71 11.25 -5.81
CA LYS A 184 17.60 9.91 -6.38
C LYS A 184 16.46 9.10 -5.76
N LEU A 185 16.30 9.17 -4.45
CA LEU A 185 15.21 8.48 -3.74
C LEU A 185 13.82 9.10 -4.07
N LYS A 186 13.72 10.41 -4.29
CA LYS A 186 12.48 11.06 -4.78
C LYS A 186 12.12 10.56 -6.18
N THR A 187 13.09 10.39 -7.07
CA THR A 187 12.85 9.79 -8.39
C THR A 187 12.41 8.32 -8.26
N ALA A 188 13.09 7.54 -7.41
CA ALA A 188 12.71 6.15 -7.13
C ALA A 188 11.26 6.04 -6.64
N ARG A 189 10.84 6.94 -5.73
CA ARG A 189 9.47 6.99 -5.22
C ARG A 189 8.46 7.29 -6.31
N ALA A 190 8.76 8.28 -7.16
CA ALA A 190 7.88 8.67 -8.27
C ALA A 190 7.66 7.54 -9.28
N GLU A 191 8.68 6.72 -9.56
CA GLU A 191 8.54 5.54 -10.43
C GLU A 191 7.87 4.36 -9.71
N ALA A 192 8.18 4.15 -8.43
CA ALA A 192 7.65 3.03 -7.65
C ALA A 192 6.16 3.18 -7.29
N ILE A 193 5.61 4.40 -7.29
CA ILE A 193 4.23 4.65 -6.84
C ILE A 193 3.21 3.91 -7.71
N ASP A 194 3.50 3.77 -9.00
CA ASP A 194 2.63 3.16 -9.99
C ASP A 194 2.85 1.63 -10.13
N ALA A 195 3.85 1.08 -9.46
CA ALA A 195 4.16 -0.35 -9.53
C ALA A 195 3.09 -1.22 -8.83
N GLY A 196 2.80 -2.38 -9.42
CA GLY A 196 1.71 -3.28 -9.01
C GLY A 196 1.97 -4.02 -7.70
N THR A 197 3.21 -4.39 -7.45
CA THR A 197 3.59 -5.25 -6.32
C THR A 197 4.65 -4.60 -5.43
N LYS A 198 4.79 -5.12 -4.21
CA LYS A 198 5.87 -4.70 -3.31
C LYS A 198 7.26 -4.96 -3.89
N ASP A 199 7.42 -6.08 -4.61
CA ASP A 199 8.70 -6.46 -5.21
C ASP A 199 9.08 -5.54 -6.36
N GLU A 200 8.12 -5.14 -7.20
CA GLU A 200 8.31 -4.15 -8.25
C GLU A 200 8.67 -2.78 -7.68
N LYS A 201 7.94 -2.33 -6.65
CA LYS A 201 8.28 -1.10 -5.91
C LYS A 201 9.72 -1.16 -5.38
N ALA A 202 10.10 -2.27 -4.76
CA ALA A 202 11.45 -2.49 -4.24
C ALA A 202 12.51 -2.50 -5.36
N ALA A 203 12.19 -3.03 -6.55
CA ALA A 203 13.09 -3.04 -7.70
C ALA A 203 13.36 -1.63 -8.24
N PHE A 204 12.34 -0.75 -8.33
CA PHE A 204 12.54 0.66 -8.66
C PHE A 204 13.45 1.36 -7.64
N PHE A 205 13.19 1.18 -6.36
CA PHE A 205 14.10 1.73 -5.34
C PHE A 205 15.52 1.15 -5.44
N LYS A 206 15.66 -0.14 -5.76
CA LYS A 206 16.98 -0.77 -5.92
C LYS A 206 17.77 -0.17 -7.09
N LYS A 207 17.14 0.10 -8.23
CA LYS A 207 17.74 0.79 -9.39
C LYS A 207 18.44 2.09 -8.96
N TYR A 208 17.77 2.92 -8.17
CA TYR A 208 18.33 4.19 -7.71
C TYR A 208 19.32 4.04 -6.55
N LYS A 209 19.17 3.04 -5.71
CA LYS A 209 20.16 2.69 -4.69
C LYS A 209 21.49 2.29 -5.32
N ASP A 210 21.48 1.52 -6.38
CA ASP A 210 22.69 1.14 -7.11
C ASP A 210 23.42 2.37 -7.68
N GLN A 211 22.68 3.36 -8.20
CA GLN A 211 23.25 4.63 -8.66
C GLN A 211 23.80 5.47 -7.50
N ILE A 212 23.14 5.50 -6.36
CA ILE A 212 23.62 6.19 -5.15
C ILE A 212 24.91 5.54 -4.65
N GLU A 213 24.96 4.22 -4.57
CA GLU A 213 26.12 3.46 -4.10
C GLU A 213 27.32 3.62 -5.05
N ALA A 214 27.09 3.62 -6.37
CA ALA A 214 28.12 3.92 -7.36
C ALA A 214 28.68 5.35 -7.20
N TYR A 215 27.80 6.34 -6.99
CA TYR A 215 28.21 7.72 -6.73
C TYR A 215 29.03 7.82 -5.45
N LEU A 216 28.60 7.21 -4.34
CA LEU A 216 29.33 7.23 -3.06
C LEU A 216 30.70 6.54 -3.18
N THR A 217 30.77 5.43 -3.93
CA THR A 217 32.06 4.77 -4.24
C THR A 217 33.01 5.72 -4.97
N ALA A 218 32.51 6.45 -5.97
CA ALA A 218 33.31 7.46 -6.70
C ALA A 218 33.73 8.64 -5.82
N GLN A 219 33.02 8.89 -4.71
CA GLN A 219 33.37 9.90 -3.70
C GLN A 219 34.30 9.35 -2.61
N GLY A 220 34.82 8.12 -2.73
CA GLY A 220 35.80 7.53 -1.83
C GLY A 220 35.20 6.71 -0.66
N TYR A 221 33.93 6.45 -0.61
CA TYR A 221 33.33 5.57 0.40
C TYR A 221 33.59 4.10 0.08
N ASP A 222 34.04 3.31 1.05
CA ASP A 222 33.96 1.84 0.96
C ASP A 222 32.55 1.39 1.34
N VAL A 223 31.69 1.32 0.31
CA VAL A 223 30.28 0.94 0.45
C VAL A 223 30.13 -0.43 1.11
N LYS A 224 30.96 -1.41 0.71
CA LYS A 224 30.89 -2.77 1.25
C LYS A 224 31.25 -2.81 2.75
N GLN A 225 32.30 -2.09 3.14
CA GLN A 225 32.72 -2.03 4.54
C GLN A 225 31.69 -1.26 5.37
N SER A 226 31.17 -0.13 4.89
CA SER A 226 30.13 0.66 5.56
C SER A 226 28.90 -0.19 5.90
N TYR A 227 28.44 -1.04 4.97
CA TYR A 227 27.33 -1.98 5.25
C TYR A 227 27.69 -3.03 6.31
N LYS A 228 28.92 -3.57 6.28
CA LYS A 228 29.36 -4.55 7.30
C LYS A 228 29.37 -3.93 8.70
N ASP A 229 29.91 -2.72 8.82
CA ASP A 229 30.00 -2.00 10.09
C ASP A 229 28.60 -1.67 10.63
N PHE A 230 27.70 -1.23 9.76
CA PHE A 230 26.30 -1.00 10.11
C PHE A 230 25.62 -2.27 10.64
N VAL A 231 25.75 -3.40 9.94
CA VAL A 231 25.18 -4.68 10.37
C VAL A 231 25.75 -5.13 11.71
N ALA A 232 27.06 -4.99 11.92
CA ALA A 232 27.72 -5.32 13.18
C ALA A 232 27.16 -4.46 14.33
N LYS A 233 27.02 -3.14 14.11
CA LYS A 233 26.44 -2.20 15.07
C LYS A 233 24.99 -2.55 15.42
N GLN A 234 24.17 -2.91 14.44
CA GLN A 234 22.78 -3.32 14.67
C GLN A 234 22.68 -4.62 15.47
N LYS A 235 23.55 -5.60 15.19
CA LYS A 235 23.62 -6.85 15.97
C LYS A 235 24.02 -6.59 17.44
N ALA A 236 25.02 -5.75 17.67
CA ALA A 236 25.45 -5.37 19.00
C ALA A 236 24.33 -4.66 19.79
N LYS A 237 23.59 -3.73 19.15
CA LYS A 237 22.42 -3.07 19.77
C LYS A 237 21.34 -4.07 20.18
N LYS A 238 21.02 -5.04 19.31
CA LYS A 238 20.02 -6.08 19.62
C LYS A 238 20.47 -6.97 20.78
N ALA A 239 21.73 -7.38 20.83
CA ALA A 239 22.27 -8.18 21.94
C ALA A 239 22.20 -7.44 23.27
N ALA A 240 22.47 -6.13 23.28
CA ALA A 240 22.39 -5.30 24.48
C ALA A 240 20.97 -5.02 24.98
N THR A 241 19.95 -5.18 24.11
CA THR A 241 18.53 -4.95 24.47
C THR A 241 17.76 -6.22 24.79
N GLN A 242 18.30 -7.43 24.59
CA GLN A 242 17.70 -8.67 25.07
C GLN A 242 18.16 -8.91 26.52
N PRO A 243 17.26 -8.87 27.54
CA PRO A 243 17.61 -9.29 28.87
C PRO A 243 17.94 -10.78 28.83
N ASP A 244 19.05 -11.18 29.51
CA ASP A 244 19.43 -12.57 29.73
C ASP A 244 18.23 -13.34 30.32
N VAL A 245 17.54 -14.09 29.50
CA VAL A 245 16.62 -15.12 29.99
C VAL A 245 17.51 -16.28 30.45
N LYS A 246 17.94 -16.19 31.71
CA LYS A 246 18.58 -17.30 32.42
C LYS A 246 17.62 -18.50 32.38
N PRO A 247 18.04 -19.66 31.86
CA PRO A 247 17.17 -20.83 31.93
C PRO A 247 16.92 -21.15 33.43
N ALA A 248 15.64 -21.23 33.78
CA ALA A 248 15.23 -21.68 35.11
C ALA A 248 15.88 -23.06 35.36
N ALA A 249 16.71 -23.13 36.39
CA ALA A 249 17.27 -24.39 36.84
C ALA A 249 16.09 -25.30 37.20
N GLY A 250 15.96 -26.41 36.48
CA GLY A 250 14.98 -27.43 36.79
C GLY A 250 15.32 -28.03 38.15
N ASP A 251 14.45 -27.84 39.11
CA ASP A 251 14.44 -28.60 40.34
C ASP A 251 14.14 -30.06 39.97
N LYS A 252 15.15 -30.88 40.19
CA LYS A 252 14.98 -32.34 40.27
C LYS A 252 14.64 -32.66 41.72
N GLU A 253 13.43 -33.13 41.96
CA GLU A 253 13.07 -34.08 43.01
C GLU A 253 12.35 -35.29 42.41
#